data_f1e0076048e465364576113a9e0284f7
#
_entry.id   f1e0076048e465364576113a9e0284f7
#
_cell.length_a   1.000
_cell.length_b   1.000
_cell.length_c   1.000
_cell.angle_alpha   90.00
_cell.angle_beta   90.00
_cell.angle_gamma   90.00
#
_symmetry.space_group_name_H-M   'P 1'
#
loop_
_entity.id
_entity.type
_entity.pdbx_description
1 polymer ?
#
loop_
_entity_poly.entity_id
_entity_poly.type
_entity_poly.pdbx_seq_one_letter_code
_entity_poly.pdbx_strand_id
1 'polypeptide(L)'
;MAYEKYVKLPGSERQPMPGATQAGSLDPNQLMQVTVGLRSRAAGSKQTSLDKLVSRGERLSRDEYEARYGASPADVQQVEIFASAHGLAVAQVNPAARTVILTGRCENFAKAFQVQLARYECEGSFYRGRTGYVSIPTELRGIITSVLGLDNRPQAQAHFRIAAAVNSASVGALAATSFTALQIAKAYNFPTGLTGKGQTIGIIELGGGFTQSDLNTYFSGLKISPVPTVVAVSVDGAQNQPTGDTNGPDTEVMLDIEVAGAVAPGARIVVYFAPNTDAGFLDAINQAAMDKVNSPSVISISWGGPESSWTAQSLQSFNSALQAAAAVGVTVCLAAGDNGSSDGVSDGLDHVDFPASSPFSLACGGTSITLSGSSISKEVVWNDGASGGATGGGVSDTFPIPAFQANANVPPSRNPGNFKGRGVPDVSGDADPATGYDVQVDGSSFAVGGTSAVAPLWAGLLALCNQSLGKPVGYLNPNLYQSVATKTGTLHDITSGNNGDFKAGPGWDACTGLGSPNGATLLQALSASASPTPTPTPAPKPKPKPKPKPKPKPKVKPKSKATKTKRSNHGKR
;
A
#
# COMPACT_ATOMS: atom_id res chain seq x y z
N MET A 1 29.55 16.32 18.46
CA MET A 1 29.12 17.72 18.51
C MET A 1 27.76 17.75 19.21
N ALA A 2 27.54 18.64 20.17
CA ALA A 2 26.21 18.79 20.76
C ALA A 2 25.35 19.64 19.82
N TYR A 3 24.17 19.18 19.50
CA TYR A 3 23.19 19.97 18.77
C TYR A 3 22.61 21.04 19.72
N GLU A 4 22.71 22.31 19.36
CA GLU A 4 22.32 23.41 20.26
C GLU A 4 20.87 23.85 20.06
N LYS A 5 20.32 23.67 18.86
CA LYS A 5 18.98 24.15 18.50
C LYS A 5 18.12 23.03 17.93
N TYR A 6 16.90 22.96 18.44
CA TYR A 6 15.88 22.01 17.99
C TYR A 6 14.67 22.74 17.46
N VAL A 7 13.98 22.09 16.52
CA VAL A 7 12.71 22.54 15.95
C VAL A 7 11.68 21.41 16.00
N LYS A 8 10.43 21.76 16.17
CA LYS A 8 9.33 20.79 16.09
C LYS A 8 9.26 20.19 14.70
N LEU A 9 9.14 18.86 14.61
CA LEU A 9 8.88 18.15 13.36
C LEU A 9 7.40 18.33 13.00
N PRO A 10 7.07 18.96 11.87
CA PRO A 10 5.69 19.16 11.48
C PRO A 10 4.92 17.84 11.33
N GLY A 11 3.66 17.82 11.76
CA GLY A 11 2.80 16.65 11.66
C GLY A 11 3.10 15.52 12.63
N SER A 12 4.06 15.72 13.55
CA SER A 12 4.42 14.71 14.55
C SER A 12 3.60 14.83 15.84
N GLU A 13 2.70 15.78 15.95
CA GLU A 13 1.90 15.96 17.15
C GLU A 13 1.07 14.72 17.45
N ARG A 14 1.03 14.32 18.72
CA ARG A 14 0.26 13.15 19.15
C ARG A 14 -0.36 13.39 20.53
N GLN A 15 -1.51 12.78 20.74
CA GLN A 15 -2.21 12.72 22.01
C GLN A 15 -2.31 11.26 22.47
N PRO A 16 -2.54 10.98 23.75
CA PRO A 16 -2.91 9.65 24.21
C PRO A 16 -4.13 9.11 23.45
N MET A 17 -4.32 7.80 23.45
CA MET A 17 -5.57 7.23 22.95
C MET A 17 -6.77 7.77 23.74
N PRO A 18 -7.95 7.94 23.13
CA PRO A 18 -9.16 8.29 23.85
C PRO A 18 -9.37 7.33 25.05
N GLY A 19 -9.67 7.89 26.22
CA GLY A 19 -9.85 7.10 27.45
C GLY A 19 -8.55 6.59 28.11
N ALA A 20 -7.38 6.73 27.49
CA ALA A 20 -6.13 6.27 28.07
C ALA A 20 -5.69 7.14 29.26
N THR A 21 -5.17 6.49 30.30
CA THR A 21 -4.59 7.14 31.48
C THR A 21 -3.09 6.85 31.56
N GLN A 22 -2.31 7.81 32.05
CA GLN A 22 -0.88 7.59 32.27
C GLN A 22 -0.67 6.65 33.48
N ALA A 23 -0.07 5.48 33.22
CA ALA A 23 0.10 4.39 34.19
C ALA A 23 1.55 4.28 34.72
N GLY A 24 2.34 5.34 34.65
CA GLY A 24 3.68 5.41 35.19
C GLY A 24 4.78 5.77 34.21
N SER A 25 6.03 5.68 34.68
CA SER A 25 7.23 5.89 33.87
C SER A 25 7.65 4.58 33.18
N LEU A 26 8.40 4.73 32.08
CA LEU A 26 9.05 3.59 31.42
C LEU A 26 10.40 3.27 32.08
N ASP A 27 10.86 2.03 31.92
CA ASP A 27 12.25 1.69 32.19
C ASP A 27 13.16 2.48 31.24
N PRO A 28 14.03 3.37 31.73
CA PRO A 28 14.92 4.16 30.88
C PRO A 28 15.88 3.30 30.06
N ASN A 29 16.17 2.07 30.50
CA ASN A 29 17.05 1.12 29.83
C ASN A 29 16.32 0.22 28.83
N GLN A 30 15.00 0.24 28.78
CA GLN A 30 14.24 -0.54 27.81
C GLN A 30 14.74 -0.26 26.39
N LEU A 31 15.11 -1.32 25.68
CA LEU A 31 15.49 -1.21 24.27
C LEU A 31 14.26 -1.01 23.42
N MET A 32 14.41 -0.15 22.43
CA MET A 32 13.36 0.12 21.45
C MET A 32 13.96 0.43 20.08
N GLN A 33 13.10 0.37 19.09
CA GLN A 33 13.41 0.66 17.70
C GLN A 33 12.53 1.82 17.21
N VAL A 34 13.09 2.66 16.33
CA VAL A 34 12.44 3.85 15.78
C VAL A 34 12.82 3.96 14.31
N THR A 35 11.82 4.16 13.46
CA THR A 35 12.02 4.39 12.03
C THR A 35 12.02 5.88 11.74
N VAL A 36 13.15 6.35 11.20
CA VAL A 36 13.34 7.75 10.76
C VAL A 36 13.16 7.83 9.25
N GLY A 37 12.12 8.55 8.82
CA GLY A 37 11.85 8.81 7.40
C GLY A 37 12.69 9.97 6.88
N LEU A 38 13.19 9.82 5.65
CA LEU A 38 14.02 10.81 4.97
C LEU A 38 13.33 11.36 3.73
N ARG A 39 13.70 12.58 3.36
CA ARG A 39 13.28 13.15 2.07
C ARG A 39 13.81 12.34 0.90
N SER A 40 13.08 12.40 -0.22
CA SER A 40 13.60 11.90 -1.50
C SER A 40 14.80 12.74 -1.98
N ARG A 41 15.82 12.12 -2.56
CA ARG A 41 16.93 12.84 -3.23
C ARG A 41 16.43 13.69 -4.40
N ALA A 42 15.25 13.38 -4.95
CA ALA A 42 14.62 14.18 -5.99
C ALA A 42 13.97 15.47 -5.46
N ALA A 43 13.81 15.62 -4.15
CA ALA A 43 13.21 16.81 -3.55
C ALA A 43 14.01 18.07 -3.92
N GLY A 44 13.31 19.08 -4.48
CA GLY A 44 13.94 20.33 -4.94
C GLY A 44 14.77 20.21 -6.22
N SER A 45 14.83 19.04 -6.86
CA SER A 45 15.52 18.85 -8.14
C SER A 45 14.62 19.18 -9.34
N LYS A 46 15.22 19.31 -10.55
CA LYS A 46 14.48 19.43 -11.82
C LYS A 46 13.92 18.09 -12.34
N GLN A 47 14.09 17.02 -11.57
CA GLN A 47 13.59 15.69 -11.94
C GLN A 47 12.05 15.69 -11.98
N THR A 48 11.47 14.91 -12.90
CA THR A 48 10.01 14.73 -12.96
C THR A 48 9.50 14.25 -11.60
N SER A 49 8.47 14.92 -11.05
CA SER A 49 7.88 14.49 -9.78
C SER A 49 7.30 13.08 -9.93
N LEU A 50 7.34 12.31 -8.86
CA LEU A 50 6.83 10.95 -8.84
C LEU A 50 5.34 10.90 -9.20
N ASP A 51 4.55 11.89 -8.73
CA ASP A 51 3.13 12.04 -9.10
C ASP A 51 2.90 12.10 -10.61
N LYS A 52 3.71 12.90 -11.31
CA LYS A 52 3.59 13.02 -12.77
C LYS A 52 3.99 11.74 -13.50
N LEU A 53 4.95 11.00 -12.96
CA LEU A 53 5.37 9.72 -13.52
C LEU A 53 4.25 8.69 -13.37
N VAL A 54 3.77 8.54 -12.13
CA VAL A 54 2.70 7.58 -11.78
C VAL A 54 1.40 7.90 -12.54
N SER A 55 1.02 9.19 -12.62
CA SER A 55 -0.20 9.61 -13.35
C SER A 55 -0.15 9.38 -14.85
N ARG A 56 1.05 9.25 -15.43
CA ARG A 56 1.25 8.89 -16.84
C ARG A 56 1.29 7.38 -17.08
N GLY A 57 1.16 6.57 -16.03
CA GLY A 57 1.30 5.11 -16.12
C GLY A 57 2.75 4.66 -16.39
N GLU A 58 3.73 5.55 -16.22
CA GLU A 58 5.14 5.20 -16.33
C GLU A 58 5.54 4.36 -15.13
N ARG A 59 6.39 3.36 -15.35
CA ARG A 59 6.85 2.45 -14.31
C ARG A 59 8.37 2.43 -14.28
N LEU A 60 8.89 2.24 -13.09
CA LEU A 60 10.31 2.09 -12.84
C LEU A 60 10.60 0.67 -12.35
N SER A 61 11.79 0.17 -12.66
CA SER A 61 12.31 -0.94 -11.85
C SER A 61 12.58 -0.46 -10.42
N ARG A 62 12.66 -1.38 -9.47
CA ARG A 62 13.00 -1.05 -8.07
C ARG A 62 14.38 -0.38 -7.96
N ASP A 63 15.33 -0.77 -8.81
CA ASP A 63 16.66 -0.14 -8.87
C ASP A 63 16.62 1.27 -9.43
N GLU A 64 15.84 1.52 -10.50
CA GLU A 64 15.65 2.85 -11.05
C GLU A 64 14.93 3.78 -10.07
N TYR A 65 13.93 3.24 -9.35
CA TYR A 65 13.23 4.00 -8.32
C TYR A 65 14.20 4.41 -7.19
N GLU A 66 14.96 3.47 -6.65
CA GLU A 66 15.97 3.73 -5.62
C GLU A 66 17.00 4.77 -6.09
N ALA A 67 17.54 4.59 -7.30
CA ALA A 67 18.53 5.51 -7.85
C ALA A 67 17.99 6.94 -8.04
N ARG A 68 16.72 7.10 -8.41
CA ARG A 68 16.11 8.40 -8.73
C ARG A 68 15.42 9.07 -7.55
N TYR A 69 14.74 8.29 -6.71
CA TYR A 69 13.82 8.78 -5.67
C TYR A 69 14.17 8.34 -4.26
N GLY A 70 15.12 7.44 -4.08
CA GLY A 70 15.59 6.98 -2.79
C GLY A 70 16.20 8.08 -1.93
N ALA A 71 16.61 7.76 -0.70
CA ALA A 71 17.35 8.67 0.17
C ALA A 71 18.75 8.97 -0.41
N SER A 72 19.26 10.18 -0.19
CA SER A 72 20.64 10.49 -0.56
C SER A 72 21.62 9.92 0.47
N PRO A 73 22.80 9.40 0.07
CA PRO A 73 23.81 8.94 1.03
C PRO A 73 24.23 10.03 2.02
N ALA A 74 24.26 11.29 1.59
CA ALA A 74 24.59 12.41 2.46
C ALA A 74 23.54 12.65 3.55
N ASP A 75 22.23 12.53 3.23
CA ASP A 75 21.16 12.65 4.21
C ASP A 75 21.18 11.47 5.20
N VAL A 76 21.46 10.24 4.74
CA VAL A 76 21.66 9.06 5.60
C VAL A 76 22.81 9.31 6.57
N GLN A 77 23.96 9.75 6.08
CA GLN A 77 25.13 10.04 6.92
C GLN A 77 24.84 11.09 8.01
N GLN A 78 24.02 12.11 7.73
CA GLN A 78 23.64 13.10 8.75
C GLN A 78 22.82 12.45 9.88
N VAL A 79 21.93 11.50 9.56
CA VAL A 79 21.16 10.76 10.57
C VAL A 79 22.06 9.79 11.35
N GLU A 80 23.04 9.15 10.72
CA GLU A 80 24.02 8.29 11.39
C GLU A 80 24.86 9.07 12.41
N ILE A 81 25.31 10.27 12.04
CA ILE A 81 26.05 11.18 12.95
C ILE A 81 25.14 11.59 14.13
N PHE A 82 23.88 11.92 13.85
CA PHE A 82 22.90 12.26 14.89
C PHE A 82 22.66 11.10 15.85
N ALA A 83 22.46 9.90 15.32
CA ALA A 83 22.24 8.69 16.11
C ALA A 83 23.43 8.42 17.04
N SER A 84 24.65 8.43 16.50
CA SER A 84 25.89 8.23 17.26
C SER A 84 26.06 9.26 18.39
N ALA A 85 25.76 10.55 18.13
CA ALA A 85 25.87 11.62 19.11
C ALA A 85 24.91 11.45 20.29
N HIS A 86 23.83 10.67 20.13
CA HIS A 86 22.84 10.39 21.17
C HIS A 86 22.91 8.96 21.73
N GLY A 87 23.97 8.19 21.40
CA GLY A 87 24.12 6.82 21.86
C GLY A 87 23.08 5.86 21.28
N LEU A 88 22.60 6.15 20.08
CA LEU A 88 21.74 5.29 19.29
C LEU A 88 22.57 4.57 18.23
N ALA A 89 22.17 3.33 17.89
CA ALA A 89 22.79 2.55 16.83
C ALA A 89 21.87 2.52 15.60
N VAL A 90 22.47 2.49 14.42
CA VAL A 90 21.75 2.23 13.17
C VAL A 90 21.59 0.72 13.01
N ALA A 91 20.35 0.25 13.04
CA ALA A 91 20.03 -1.16 12.83
C ALA A 91 19.93 -1.49 11.33
N GLN A 92 19.32 -0.59 10.55
CA GLN A 92 19.13 -0.78 9.12
C GLN A 92 19.05 0.56 8.40
N VAL A 93 19.55 0.58 7.17
CA VAL A 93 19.33 1.67 6.20
C VAL A 93 18.62 1.07 5.00
N ASN A 94 17.48 1.64 4.63
CA ASN A 94 16.75 1.28 3.42
C ASN A 94 16.66 2.52 2.49
N PRO A 95 17.59 2.69 1.55
CA PRO A 95 17.59 3.86 0.69
C PRO A 95 16.36 3.95 -0.22
N ALA A 96 15.84 2.82 -0.70
CA ALA A 96 14.62 2.78 -1.54
C ALA A 96 13.39 3.24 -0.75
N ALA A 97 13.20 2.75 0.46
CA ALA A 97 12.13 3.18 1.37
C ALA A 97 12.36 4.59 1.95
N ARG A 98 13.57 5.10 1.83
CA ARG A 98 13.99 6.37 2.46
C ARG A 98 13.88 6.33 3.98
N THR A 99 14.26 5.21 4.59
CA THR A 99 14.20 5.02 6.04
C THR A 99 15.57 4.66 6.61
N VAL A 100 15.78 5.08 7.85
CA VAL A 100 16.88 4.65 8.72
C VAL A 100 16.25 4.15 10.01
N ILE A 101 16.46 2.87 10.32
CA ILE A 101 15.97 2.26 11.54
C ILE A 101 17.05 2.39 12.62
N LEU A 102 16.69 3.06 13.70
CA LEU A 102 17.55 3.29 14.86
C LEU A 102 17.13 2.37 16.01
N THR A 103 18.11 1.88 16.78
CA THR A 103 17.89 1.11 18.00
C THR A 103 18.68 1.72 19.16
N GLY A 104 18.14 1.59 20.37
CA GLY A 104 18.79 2.10 21.56
C GLY A 104 17.89 2.09 22.77
N ARG A 105 18.36 2.69 23.86
CA ARG A 105 17.60 2.80 25.11
C ARG A 105 16.52 3.87 25.00
N CYS A 106 15.41 3.66 25.70
CA CYS A 106 14.28 4.59 25.77
C CYS A 106 14.73 6.02 26.16
N GLU A 107 15.61 6.14 27.17
CA GLU A 107 16.12 7.45 27.60
C GLU A 107 16.92 8.17 26.52
N ASN A 108 17.68 7.45 25.68
CA ASN A 108 18.44 8.01 24.59
C ASN A 108 17.53 8.60 23.51
N PHE A 109 16.47 7.88 23.16
CA PHE A 109 15.45 8.38 22.23
C PHE A 109 14.70 9.59 22.79
N ALA A 110 14.34 9.56 24.10
CA ALA A 110 13.69 10.69 24.75
C ALA A 110 14.55 11.97 24.67
N LYS A 111 15.87 11.84 24.90
CA LYS A 111 16.83 12.94 24.78
C LYS A 111 17.04 13.38 23.32
N ALA A 112 17.22 12.40 22.41
CA ALA A 112 17.50 12.66 21.01
C ALA A 112 16.38 13.45 20.31
N PHE A 113 15.13 13.13 20.62
CA PHE A 113 13.95 13.72 19.98
C PHE A 113 13.18 14.69 20.88
N GLN A 114 13.71 14.99 22.08
CA GLN A 114 13.13 15.89 23.08
C GLN A 114 11.66 15.57 23.37
N VAL A 115 11.37 14.28 23.60
CA VAL A 115 10.02 13.77 23.90
C VAL A 115 9.97 13.21 25.32
N GLN A 116 8.80 13.29 25.93
CA GLN A 116 8.50 12.56 27.16
C GLN A 116 7.76 11.28 26.79
N LEU A 117 8.37 10.14 27.09
CA LEU A 117 7.79 8.82 26.90
C LEU A 117 7.23 8.33 28.24
N ALA A 118 6.01 7.80 28.22
CA ALA A 118 5.35 7.28 29.40
C ALA A 118 4.61 5.98 29.08
N ARG A 119 4.31 5.21 30.12
CA ARG A 119 3.41 4.07 30.04
C ARG A 119 1.98 4.56 30.18
N TYR A 120 1.13 4.18 29.23
CA TYR A 120 -0.31 4.43 29.26
C TYR A 120 -1.06 3.11 29.38
N GLU A 121 -2.21 3.18 30.02
CA GLU A 121 -3.19 2.09 30.11
C GLU A 121 -4.46 2.53 29.39
N CYS A 122 -4.99 1.65 28.54
CA CYS A 122 -6.22 1.84 27.82
C CYS A 122 -6.92 0.48 27.72
N GLU A 123 -8.15 0.39 28.23
CA GLU A 123 -8.98 -0.83 28.16
C GLU A 123 -8.27 -2.11 28.66
N GLY A 124 -7.50 -2.00 29.75
CA GLY A 124 -6.74 -3.10 30.33
C GLY A 124 -5.43 -3.45 29.63
N SER A 125 -5.11 -2.80 28.54
CA SER A 125 -3.86 -2.98 27.79
C SER A 125 -2.90 -1.82 28.04
N PHE A 126 -1.60 -2.10 27.94
CA PHE A 126 -0.56 -1.10 28.16
C PHE A 126 0.22 -0.80 26.88
N TYR A 127 0.54 0.47 26.67
CA TYR A 127 1.41 0.88 25.59
C TYR A 127 2.40 1.97 26.05
N ARG A 128 3.51 2.10 25.31
CA ARG A 128 4.41 3.24 25.41
C ARG A 128 3.87 4.36 24.54
N GLY A 129 3.57 5.49 25.13
CA GLY A 129 3.01 6.64 24.45
C GLY A 129 3.79 7.91 24.71
N ARG A 130 3.41 8.96 23.99
CA ARG A 130 3.91 10.32 24.14
C ARG A 130 2.81 11.33 23.89
N THR A 131 3.06 12.58 24.31
CA THR A 131 2.24 13.74 23.99
C THR A 131 3.06 14.81 23.26
N GLY A 132 2.39 15.67 22.51
CA GLY A 132 3.03 16.80 21.83
C GLY A 132 3.87 16.40 20.62
N TYR A 133 4.80 17.26 20.27
CA TYR A 133 5.63 17.14 19.07
C TYR A 133 6.92 16.36 19.32
N VAL A 134 7.41 15.72 18.29
CA VAL A 134 8.81 15.31 18.17
C VAL A 134 9.63 16.53 17.78
N SER A 135 10.81 16.70 18.37
CA SER A 135 11.76 17.75 17.99
C SER A 135 13.02 17.14 17.39
N ILE A 136 13.57 17.81 16.38
CA ILE A 136 14.78 17.40 15.69
C ILE A 136 15.77 18.56 15.65
N PRO A 137 17.09 18.31 15.55
CA PRO A 137 18.05 19.38 15.32
C PRO A 137 17.72 20.24 14.10
N THR A 138 17.97 21.52 14.18
CA THR A 138 17.71 22.47 13.08
C THR A 138 18.43 22.06 11.79
N GLU A 139 19.60 21.46 11.90
CA GLU A 139 20.43 20.96 10.81
C GLU A 139 19.78 19.81 10.03
N LEU A 140 18.90 19.05 10.70
CA LEU A 140 18.17 17.94 10.10
C LEU A 140 16.77 18.34 9.58
N ARG A 141 16.42 19.63 9.72
CA ARG A 141 15.18 20.16 9.17
C ARG A 141 15.14 20.00 7.65
N GLY A 142 14.06 19.38 7.14
CA GLY A 142 13.90 19.10 5.71
C GLY A 142 14.72 17.91 5.21
N ILE A 143 15.52 17.26 6.07
CA ILE A 143 16.12 15.94 5.82
C ILE A 143 15.22 14.88 6.41
N ILE A 144 14.93 14.97 7.73
CA ILE A 144 13.98 14.08 8.40
C ILE A 144 12.56 14.54 8.09
N THR A 145 11.72 13.60 7.64
CA THR A 145 10.31 13.84 7.31
C THR A 145 9.36 13.21 8.32
N SER A 146 9.79 12.14 8.99
CA SER A 146 9.00 11.47 10.03
C SER A 146 9.90 10.76 11.05
N VAL A 147 9.35 10.54 12.24
CA VAL A 147 9.94 9.73 13.32
C VAL A 147 8.82 8.88 13.90
N LEU A 148 8.82 7.59 13.60
CA LEU A 148 7.77 6.62 13.93
C LEU A 148 8.30 5.55 14.87
N GLY A 149 7.41 4.93 15.68
CA GLY A 149 7.81 3.91 16.66
C GLY A 149 8.22 4.44 18.03
N LEU A 150 8.21 5.76 18.26
CA LEU A 150 8.34 6.32 19.61
C LEU A 150 7.12 5.97 20.49
N ASP A 151 5.96 5.84 19.88
CA ASP A 151 4.71 5.38 20.45
C ASP A 151 4.43 3.98 19.86
N ASN A 152 4.10 3.00 20.68
CA ASN A 152 3.88 1.62 20.25
C ASN A 152 2.44 1.14 20.50
N ARG A 153 1.48 2.07 20.56
CA ARG A 153 0.07 1.69 20.56
C ARG A 153 -0.26 0.85 19.33
N PRO A 154 -1.19 -0.11 19.40
CA PRO A 154 -1.76 -0.73 18.22
C PRO A 154 -2.29 0.35 17.28
N GLN A 155 -1.79 0.38 16.05
CA GLN A 155 -2.11 1.47 15.11
C GLN A 155 -3.27 1.10 14.20
N ALA A 156 -3.46 -0.18 13.92
CA ALA A 156 -4.47 -0.71 13.03
C ALA A 156 -5.21 -1.86 13.68
N GLN A 157 -6.38 -2.15 13.16
CA GLN A 157 -7.17 -3.34 13.46
C GLN A 157 -7.43 -4.14 12.18
N ALA A 158 -7.61 -5.44 12.32
CA ALA A 158 -8.03 -6.30 11.23
C ALA A 158 -9.52 -6.07 10.90
N HIS A 159 -9.86 -6.14 9.61
CA HIS A 159 -11.21 -5.89 9.11
C HIS A 159 -11.92 -7.19 8.75
N PHE A 160 -12.03 -8.12 9.72
CA PHE A 160 -12.81 -9.34 9.58
C PHE A 160 -13.95 -9.43 10.59
N ARG A 161 -14.95 -10.22 10.25
CA ARG A 161 -16.09 -10.57 11.11
C ARG A 161 -16.37 -12.05 11.01
N ILE A 162 -16.43 -12.72 12.16
CA ILE A 162 -16.86 -14.13 12.21
C ILE A 162 -18.38 -14.18 12.13
N ALA A 163 -18.92 -15.06 11.29
CA ALA A 163 -20.36 -15.26 11.19
C ALA A 163 -20.94 -15.68 12.55
N ALA A 164 -22.03 -15.05 12.96
CA ALA A 164 -22.69 -15.41 14.20
C ALA A 164 -23.15 -16.89 14.15
N ALA A 165 -22.79 -17.66 15.17
CA ALA A 165 -23.29 -19.03 15.29
C ALA A 165 -24.83 -19.04 15.27
N VAL A 166 -25.44 -19.74 14.33
CA VAL A 166 -26.90 -19.86 14.23
C VAL A 166 -27.38 -20.66 15.45
N ASN A 167 -27.79 -19.95 16.50
CA ASN A 167 -28.54 -20.56 17.58
C ASN A 167 -29.88 -21.03 17.01
N SER A 168 -30.07 -22.33 16.84
CA SER A 168 -31.25 -22.99 16.30
C SER A 168 -32.57 -22.72 17.06
N ALA A 169 -32.57 -21.77 18.00
CA ALA A 169 -33.73 -21.39 18.80
C ALA A 169 -34.48 -20.14 18.28
N SER A 170 -33.98 -19.41 17.32
CA SER A 170 -34.67 -18.26 16.72
C SER A 170 -35.32 -18.69 15.39
N VAL A 171 -36.61 -18.99 15.46
CA VAL A 171 -37.47 -19.20 14.28
C VAL A 171 -37.48 -17.89 13.47
N GLY A 172 -36.73 -17.83 12.36
CA GLY A 172 -36.73 -16.67 11.45
C GLY A 172 -35.38 -16.11 11.08
N ALA A 173 -34.26 -16.50 11.71
CA ALA A 173 -32.95 -16.16 11.21
C ALA A 173 -32.66 -17.00 9.95
N LEU A 174 -32.36 -16.35 8.81
CA LEU A 174 -31.80 -17.01 7.66
C LEU A 174 -30.51 -17.68 8.13
N ALA A 175 -30.38 -18.98 7.94
CA ALA A 175 -29.11 -19.67 8.20
C ALA A 175 -28.04 -18.98 7.36
N ALA A 176 -26.91 -18.64 7.99
CA ALA A 176 -25.75 -18.11 7.25
C ALA A 176 -25.42 -19.09 6.11
N THR A 177 -25.30 -18.58 4.90
CA THR A 177 -24.96 -19.36 3.71
C THR A 177 -23.54 -19.00 3.34
N SER A 178 -22.57 -19.69 3.94
CA SER A 178 -21.15 -19.46 3.59
C SER A 178 -20.80 -20.07 2.23
N PHE A 179 -19.75 -19.55 1.66
CA PHE A 179 -19.22 -19.96 0.37
C PHE A 179 -17.72 -20.21 0.44
N THR A 180 -17.22 -21.10 -0.36
CA THR A 180 -15.79 -21.18 -0.61
C THR A 180 -15.33 -20.00 -1.47
N ALA A 181 -14.09 -19.58 -1.35
CA ALA A 181 -13.52 -18.53 -2.21
C ALA A 181 -13.64 -18.86 -3.72
N LEU A 182 -13.63 -20.15 -4.08
CA LEU A 182 -13.85 -20.60 -5.47
C LEU A 182 -15.30 -20.38 -5.94
N GLN A 183 -16.30 -20.53 -5.06
CA GLN A 183 -17.70 -20.26 -5.41
C GLN A 183 -17.91 -18.77 -5.63
N ILE A 184 -17.32 -17.92 -4.80
CA ILE A 184 -17.34 -16.46 -4.95
C ILE A 184 -16.63 -16.03 -6.24
N ALA A 185 -15.41 -16.53 -6.50
CA ALA A 185 -14.68 -16.26 -7.74
C ALA A 185 -15.49 -16.67 -8.99
N LYS A 186 -16.19 -17.79 -8.93
CA LYS A 186 -17.07 -18.24 -10.01
C LYS A 186 -18.29 -17.31 -10.17
N ALA A 187 -18.91 -16.88 -9.08
CA ALA A 187 -20.05 -15.97 -9.09
C ALA A 187 -19.68 -14.61 -9.70
N TYR A 188 -18.47 -14.12 -9.43
CA TYR A 188 -17.90 -12.92 -10.04
C TYR A 188 -17.25 -13.16 -11.42
N ASN A 189 -17.50 -14.33 -12.04
CA ASN A 189 -17.02 -14.66 -13.39
C ASN A 189 -15.51 -14.47 -13.56
N PHE A 190 -14.70 -14.94 -12.61
CA PHE A 190 -13.25 -14.84 -12.70
C PHE A 190 -12.70 -15.61 -13.90
N PRO A 191 -11.59 -15.16 -14.52
CA PRO A 191 -11.02 -15.81 -15.70
C PRO A 191 -10.66 -17.27 -15.43
N THR A 192 -11.15 -18.18 -16.26
CA THR A 192 -10.86 -19.61 -16.16
C THR A 192 -9.55 -19.98 -16.88
N GLY A 193 -8.92 -21.10 -16.46
CA GLY A 193 -7.66 -21.58 -17.05
C GLY A 193 -6.41 -20.78 -16.66
N LEU A 194 -6.55 -19.80 -15.77
CA LEU A 194 -5.46 -19.05 -15.16
C LEU A 194 -5.30 -19.45 -13.69
N THR A 195 -4.09 -19.37 -13.17
CA THR A 195 -3.76 -19.74 -11.79
C THR A 195 -2.92 -18.71 -11.06
N GLY A 196 -2.62 -17.57 -11.68
CA GLY A 196 -1.67 -16.61 -11.13
C GLY A 196 -0.20 -17.05 -11.30
N LYS A 197 0.08 -18.09 -12.11
CA LYS A 197 1.43 -18.60 -12.31
C LYS A 197 2.42 -17.52 -12.72
N GLY A 198 3.56 -17.47 -12.02
CA GLY A 198 4.61 -16.48 -12.27
C GLY A 198 4.35 -15.12 -11.60
N GLN A 199 3.26 -15.00 -10.81
CA GLN A 199 2.98 -13.82 -10.00
C GLN A 199 3.35 -14.06 -8.54
N THR A 200 3.62 -12.98 -7.82
CA THR A 200 3.75 -12.98 -6.36
C THR A 200 2.71 -12.02 -5.79
N ILE A 201 1.95 -12.50 -4.82
CA ILE A 201 1.04 -11.71 -3.99
C ILE A 201 1.72 -11.50 -2.64
N GLY A 202 1.95 -10.24 -2.25
CA GLY A 202 2.38 -9.87 -0.91
C GLY A 202 1.15 -9.72 -0.02
N ILE A 203 1.24 -10.17 1.22
CA ILE A 203 0.22 -9.96 2.26
C ILE A 203 0.91 -9.27 3.43
N ILE A 204 0.30 -8.25 4.02
CA ILE A 204 0.85 -7.55 5.19
C ILE A 204 0.04 -7.96 6.42
N GLU A 205 0.74 -8.48 7.44
CA GLU A 205 0.14 -8.93 8.68
C GLU A 205 0.78 -8.25 9.90
N LEU A 206 -0.06 -7.81 10.82
CA LEU A 206 0.37 -7.06 12.00
C LEU A 206 0.23 -7.86 13.30
N GLY A 207 0.14 -9.18 13.20
CA GLY A 207 0.05 -10.14 14.29
C GLY A 207 -0.39 -11.49 13.79
N GLY A 208 -0.50 -12.46 14.71
CA GLY A 208 -0.98 -13.80 14.40
C GLY A 208 -0.01 -14.64 13.56
N GLY A 209 -0.58 -15.67 12.94
CA GLY A 209 0.19 -16.56 12.09
C GLY A 209 -0.65 -17.62 11.38
N PHE A 210 0.02 -18.43 10.58
CA PHE A 210 -0.55 -19.55 9.87
C PHE A 210 0.19 -20.85 10.18
N THR A 211 -0.50 -21.97 10.10
CA THR A 211 0.10 -23.30 10.14
C THR A 211 0.02 -23.97 8.77
N GLN A 212 1.06 -24.70 8.40
CA GLN A 212 1.06 -25.45 7.14
C GLN A 212 0.02 -26.56 7.13
N SER A 213 -0.36 -27.10 8.30
CA SER A 213 -1.39 -28.12 8.43
C SER A 213 -2.76 -27.59 8.03
N ASP A 214 -3.13 -26.39 8.48
CA ASP A 214 -4.43 -25.78 8.14
C ASP A 214 -4.48 -25.41 6.67
N LEU A 215 -3.41 -24.82 6.12
CA LEU A 215 -3.32 -24.56 4.67
C LEU A 215 -3.48 -25.85 3.85
N ASN A 216 -2.82 -26.94 4.25
CA ASN A 216 -2.96 -28.22 3.57
C ASN A 216 -4.40 -28.75 3.65
N THR A 217 -5.05 -28.63 4.81
CA THR A 217 -6.43 -29.05 5.02
C THR A 217 -7.38 -28.25 4.14
N TYR A 218 -7.27 -26.92 4.16
CA TYR A 218 -8.11 -26.02 3.38
C TYR A 218 -7.99 -26.26 1.88
N PHE A 219 -6.78 -26.17 1.32
CA PHE A 219 -6.57 -26.29 -0.12
C PHE A 219 -6.85 -27.71 -0.64
N SER A 220 -6.56 -28.75 0.15
CA SER A 220 -6.92 -30.12 -0.22
C SER A 220 -8.44 -30.32 -0.22
N GLY A 221 -9.17 -29.72 0.74
CA GLY A 221 -10.63 -29.69 0.78
C GLY A 221 -11.25 -29.09 -0.49
N LEU A 222 -10.62 -28.02 -1.01
CA LEU A 222 -10.99 -27.39 -2.28
C LEU A 222 -10.46 -28.13 -3.53
N LYS A 223 -9.74 -29.25 -3.37
CA LYS A 223 -9.09 -30.03 -4.44
C LYS A 223 -8.06 -29.21 -5.23
N ILE A 224 -7.42 -28.25 -4.58
CA ILE A 224 -6.32 -27.47 -5.15
C ILE A 224 -5.02 -28.25 -4.95
N SER A 225 -4.37 -28.61 -6.04
CA SER A 225 -3.11 -29.35 -6.03
C SER A 225 -2.22 -28.92 -7.20
N PRO A 226 -0.95 -28.55 -6.96
CA PRO A 226 -0.30 -28.50 -5.64
C PRO A 226 -0.88 -27.39 -4.75
N VAL A 227 -0.70 -27.53 -3.44
CA VAL A 227 -1.01 -26.48 -2.46
C VAL A 227 -0.20 -25.23 -2.79
N PRO A 228 -0.78 -24.02 -2.73
CA PRO A 228 -0.07 -22.77 -2.96
C PRO A 228 1.18 -22.62 -2.09
N THR A 229 2.23 -22.05 -2.67
CA THR A 229 3.47 -21.77 -1.92
C THR A 229 3.29 -20.52 -1.08
N VAL A 230 3.33 -20.68 0.25
CA VAL A 230 3.25 -19.57 1.22
C VAL A 230 4.59 -19.43 1.93
N VAL A 231 5.09 -18.20 2.05
CA VAL A 231 6.39 -17.87 2.67
C VAL A 231 6.21 -16.72 3.64
N ALA A 232 6.68 -16.88 4.87
CA ALA A 232 6.73 -15.81 5.86
C ALA A 232 8.02 -14.99 5.74
N VAL A 233 7.88 -13.66 5.84
CA VAL A 233 9.00 -12.70 5.90
C VAL A 233 8.86 -11.91 7.19
N SER A 234 9.92 -11.87 7.99
CA SER A 234 9.98 -11.07 9.21
C SER A 234 10.34 -9.62 8.90
N VAL A 235 9.58 -8.69 9.47
CA VAL A 235 9.83 -7.24 9.44
C VAL A 235 9.91 -6.76 10.90
N ASP A 236 10.96 -6.00 11.23
CA ASP A 236 11.20 -5.46 12.57
C ASP A 236 11.13 -6.50 13.70
N GLY A 237 11.48 -7.74 13.38
CA GLY A 237 11.54 -8.85 14.35
C GLY A 237 10.22 -9.59 14.57
N ALA A 238 9.10 -9.14 14.02
CA ALA A 238 7.86 -9.92 14.05
C ALA A 238 7.97 -11.16 13.15
N GLN A 239 7.27 -12.21 13.51
CA GLN A 239 7.36 -13.50 12.83
C GLN A 239 5.97 -14.11 12.66
N ASN A 240 5.86 -15.11 11.78
CA ASN A 240 4.71 -16.01 11.75
C ASN A 240 4.59 -16.71 13.10
N GLN A 241 3.62 -16.30 13.91
CA GLN A 241 3.44 -16.79 15.28
C GLN A 241 1.95 -17.02 15.57
N PRO A 242 1.41 -18.19 15.15
CA PRO A 242 0.04 -18.55 15.48
C PRO A 242 -0.22 -18.49 16.98
N THR A 243 -1.34 -17.89 17.35
CA THR A 243 -1.75 -17.68 18.74
C THR A 243 -2.64 -18.81 19.27
N GLY A 244 -3.32 -19.53 18.37
CA GLY A 244 -4.34 -20.52 18.70
C GLY A 244 -5.68 -19.88 19.09
N ASP A 245 -5.87 -18.59 18.79
CA ASP A 245 -7.12 -17.87 19.06
C ASP A 245 -7.85 -17.57 17.74
N THR A 246 -8.91 -18.34 17.49
CA THR A 246 -9.76 -18.17 16.32
C THR A 246 -10.56 -16.86 16.29
N ASN A 247 -10.60 -16.09 17.38
CA ASN A 247 -11.16 -14.75 17.40
C ASN A 247 -10.07 -13.66 17.25
N GLY A 248 -8.83 -14.10 17.19
CA GLY A 248 -7.65 -13.25 17.14
C GLY A 248 -7.10 -13.06 15.72
N PRO A 249 -5.89 -12.54 15.62
CA PRO A 249 -5.26 -12.21 14.34
C PRO A 249 -4.93 -13.43 13.46
N ASP A 250 -4.95 -14.67 13.99
CA ASP A 250 -4.75 -15.88 13.18
C ASP A 250 -5.84 -16.02 12.11
N THR A 251 -7.08 -15.63 12.44
CA THR A 251 -8.19 -15.63 11.48
C THR A 251 -7.95 -14.66 10.33
N GLU A 252 -7.40 -13.47 10.60
CA GLU A 252 -7.03 -12.53 9.53
C GLU A 252 -5.98 -13.12 8.59
N VAL A 253 -4.88 -13.64 9.17
CA VAL A 253 -3.79 -14.24 8.40
C VAL A 253 -4.27 -15.40 7.52
N MET A 254 -5.11 -16.29 8.07
CA MET A 254 -5.63 -17.45 7.34
C MET A 254 -6.62 -17.02 6.26
N LEU A 255 -7.52 -16.08 6.56
CA LEU A 255 -8.49 -15.54 5.58
C LEU A 255 -7.77 -14.96 4.36
N ASP A 256 -6.78 -14.10 4.56
CA ASP A 256 -6.02 -13.47 3.47
C ASP A 256 -5.31 -14.50 2.59
N ILE A 257 -4.60 -15.46 3.22
CA ILE A 257 -3.87 -16.51 2.50
C ILE A 257 -4.83 -17.43 1.75
N GLU A 258 -5.91 -17.85 2.39
CA GLU A 258 -6.85 -18.83 1.85
C GLU A 258 -7.65 -18.27 0.68
N VAL A 259 -8.12 -17.02 0.80
CA VAL A 259 -8.85 -16.35 -0.30
C VAL A 259 -7.94 -16.10 -1.48
N ALA A 260 -6.78 -15.46 -1.27
CA ALA A 260 -5.83 -15.19 -2.36
C ALA A 260 -5.31 -16.47 -3.01
N GLY A 261 -4.98 -17.49 -2.18
CA GLY A 261 -4.45 -18.77 -2.64
C GLY A 261 -5.48 -19.64 -3.37
N ALA A 262 -6.74 -19.62 -2.96
CA ALA A 262 -7.79 -20.35 -3.68
C ALA A 262 -8.05 -19.75 -5.06
N VAL A 263 -8.07 -18.42 -5.16
CA VAL A 263 -8.29 -17.68 -6.41
C VAL A 263 -7.11 -17.82 -7.37
N ALA A 264 -5.89 -17.70 -6.86
CA ALA A 264 -4.66 -17.70 -7.66
C ALA A 264 -3.66 -18.77 -7.17
N PRO A 265 -4.00 -20.07 -7.27
CA PRO A 265 -3.23 -21.15 -6.63
C PRO A 265 -1.83 -21.38 -7.20
N GLY A 266 -1.52 -20.85 -8.34
CA GLY A 266 -0.18 -20.88 -8.94
C GLY A 266 0.67 -19.63 -8.65
N ALA A 267 0.12 -18.65 -7.95
CA ALA A 267 0.88 -17.51 -7.45
C ALA A 267 1.70 -17.90 -6.21
N ARG A 268 2.84 -17.25 -6.00
CA ARG A 268 3.58 -17.30 -4.75
C ARG A 268 2.96 -16.30 -3.77
N ILE A 269 2.60 -16.73 -2.58
CA ILE A 269 2.13 -15.87 -1.50
C ILE A 269 3.28 -15.58 -0.55
N VAL A 270 3.51 -14.31 -0.25
CA VAL A 270 4.57 -13.86 0.66
C VAL A 270 3.95 -12.99 1.74
N VAL A 271 3.93 -13.49 2.97
CA VAL A 271 3.33 -12.84 4.12
C VAL A 271 4.39 -12.07 4.89
N TYR A 272 4.27 -10.76 4.96
CA TYR A 272 5.19 -9.86 5.67
C TYR A 272 4.62 -9.56 7.05
N PHE A 273 5.19 -10.17 8.08
CA PHE A 273 4.79 -9.97 9.47
C PHE A 273 5.53 -8.79 10.08
N ALA A 274 4.81 -7.84 10.64
CA ALA A 274 5.36 -6.67 11.31
C ALA A 274 4.66 -6.39 12.65
N PRO A 275 5.30 -5.66 13.59
CA PRO A 275 4.60 -5.18 14.78
C PRO A 275 3.46 -4.24 14.42
N ASN A 276 2.33 -4.35 15.12
CA ASN A 276 1.19 -3.43 14.95
C ASN A 276 1.49 -2.06 15.56
N THR A 277 2.39 -1.32 14.92
CA THR A 277 2.74 0.05 15.25
C THR A 277 2.81 0.88 13.97
N ASP A 278 2.82 2.20 14.09
CA ASP A 278 2.98 3.08 12.91
C ASP A 278 4.32 2.85 12.17
N ALA A 279 5.39 2.50 12.90
CA ALA A 279 6.68 2.14 12.29
C ALA A 279 6.63 0.78 11.60
N GLY A 280 6.23 -0.28 12.32
CA GLY A 280 6.25 -1.65 11.78
C GLY A 280 5.36 -1.81 10.57
N PHE A 281 4.16 -1.23 10.60
CA PHE A 281 3.24 -1.27 9.46
C PHE A 281 3.82 -0.56 8.22
N LEU A 282 4.39 0.65 8.41
CA LEU A 282 5.08 1.35 7.31
C LEU A 282 6.24 0.53 6.75
N ASP A 283 7.06 -0.06 7.62
CA ASP A 283 8.24 -0.82 7.22
C ASP A 283 7.85 -2.11 6.47
N ALA A 284 6.72 -2.75 6.83
CA ALA A 284 6.16 -3.89 6.09
C ALA A 284 5.73 -3.50 4.67
N ILE A 285 4.99 -2.40 4.50
CA ILE A 285 4.60 -1.90 3.18
C ILE A 285 5.83 -1.59 2.33
N ASN A 286 6.81 -0.90 2.90
CA ASN A 286 8.07 -0.57 2.24
C ASN A 286 8.85 -1.82 1.85
N GLN A 287 8.95 -2.80 2.76
CA GLN A 287 9.65 -4.06 2.52
C GLN A 287 8.99 -4.82 1.35
N ALA A 288 7.67 -5.00 1.39
CA ALA A 288 6.94 -5.70 0.34
C ALA A 288 7.03 -4.98 -1.02
N ALA A 289 6.85 -3.65 -1.06
CA ALA A 289 6.90 -2.88 -2.29
C ALA A 289 8.30 -2.90 -2.94
N MET A 290 9.36 -2.87 -2.13
CA MET A 290 10.75 -2.79 -2.60
C MET A 290 11.48 -4.14 -2.61
N ASP A 291 10.81 -5.24 -2.26
CA ASP A 291 11.41 -6.58 -2.26
C ASP A 291 11.85 -6.98 -3.68
N LYS A 292 13.17 -7.10 -3.87
CA LYS A 292 13.78 -7.50 -5.14
C LYS A 292 13.87 -9.03 -5.29
N VAL A 293 13.71 -9.77 -4.18
CA VAL A 293 13.79 -11.25 -4.15
C VAL A 293 12.44 -11.86 -4.49
N ASN A 294 11.41 -11.50 -3.75
CA ASN A 294 10.05 -12.03 -3.95
C ASN A 294 9.27 -11.24 -5.00
N SER A 295 9.61 -9.98 -5.19
CA SER A 295 9.07 -9.09 -6.23
C SER A 295 7.53 -9.12 -6.36
N PRO A 296 6.75 -8.84 -5.30
CA PRO A 296 5.30 -8.79 -5.41
C PRO A 296 4.85 -7.87 -6.55
N SER A 297 3.84 -8.33 -7.31
CA SER A 297 3.16 -7.55 -8.33
C SER A 297 1.83 -6.98 -7.83
N VAL A 298 1.29 -7.58 -6.76
CA VAL A 298 0.11 -7.14 -6.04
C VAL A 298 0.38 -7.31 -4.54
N ILE A 299 -0.13 -6.41 -3.72
CA ILE A 299 -0.08 -6.49 -2.26
C ILE A 299 -1.53 -6.42 -1.75
N SER A 300 -1.89 -7.30 -0.80
CA SER A 300 -3.13 -7.26 -0.03
C SER A 300 -2.85 -6.75 1.38
N ILE A 301 -3.71 -5.89 1.89
CA ILE A 301 -3.64 -5.35 3.24
C ILE A 301 -5.05 -5.29 3.80
N SER A 302 -5.26 -6.02 4.88
CA SER A 302 -6.56 -6.16 5.55
C SER A 302 -6.59 -5.47 6.92
N TRP A 303 -5.64 -4.56 7.14
CA TRP A 303 -5.45 -3.80 8.38
C TRP A 303 -5.57 -2.31 8.12
N GLY A 304 -6.26 -1.60 9.02
CA GLY A 304 -6.40 -0.16 8.95
C GLY A 304 -7.03 0.44 10.19
N GLY A 305 -7.49 1.66 10.05
CA GLY A 305 -8.24 2.39 11.07
C GLY A 305 -8.53 3.84 10.65
N PRO A 306 -9.41 4.54 11.38
CA PRO A 306 -9.90 5.84 10.96
C PRO A 306 -8.77 6.85 10.74
N GLU A 307 -8.81 7.62 9.63
CA GLU A 307 -7.81 8.67 9.32
C GLU A 307 -7.49 9.56 10.53
N SER A 308 -8.49 9.88 11.33
CA SER A 308 -8.36 10.75 12.51
C SER A 308 -7.47 10.17 13.61
N SER A 309 -7.20 8.87 13.62
CA SER A 309 -6.33 8.20 14.60
C SER A 309 -4.84 8.29 14.26
N TRP A 310 -4.49 8.77 13.06
CA TRP A 310 -3.13 8.83 12.56
C TRP A 310 -2.51 10.23 12.69
N THR A 311 -1.21 10.29 12.94
CA THR A 311 -0.49 11.57 12.86
C THR A 311 -0.29 11.99 11.40
N ALA A 312 -0.23 13.28 11.13
CA ALA A 312 -0.04 13.76 9.76
C ALA A 312 1.29 13.27 9.14
N GLN A 313 2.36 13.09 9.95
CA GLN A 313 3.61 12.47 9.47
C GLN A 313 3.42 11.00 9.09
N SER A 314 2.59 10.24 9.82
CA SER A 314 2.28 8.84 9.49
C SER A 314 1.48 8.78 8.20
N LEU A 315 0.39 9.55 8.07
CA LEU A 315 -0.42 9.65 6.85
C LEU A 315 0.45 9.95 5.62
N GLN A 316 1.37 10.92 5.73
CA GLN A 316 2.29 11.28 4.63
C GLN A 316 3.31 10.18 4.31
N SER A 317 3.85 9.51 5.33
CA SER A 317 4.85 8.46 5.14
C SER A 317 4.24 7.25 4.43
N PHE A 318 3.07 6.80 4.89
CA PHE A 318 2.32 5.70 4.27
C PHE A 318 1.88 6.03 2.85
N ASN A 319 1.32 7.22 2.62
CA ASN A 319 0.96 7.67 1.28
C ASN A 319 2.17 7.69 0.33
N SER A 320 3.35 8.07 0.85
CA SER A 320 4.60 8.03 0.08
C SER A 320 5.09 6.61 -0.21
N ALA A 321 4.87 5.65 0.70
CA ALA A 321 5.20 4.23 0.49
C ALA A 321 4.27 3.61 -0.57
N LEU A 322 2.96 3.88 -0.51
CA LEU A 322 1.98 3.44 -1.50
C LEU A 322 2.23 4.07 -2.89
N GLN A 323 2.63 5.35 -2.92
CA GLN A 323 3.07 6.00 -4.16
C GLN A 323 4.33 5.33 -4.75
N ALA A 324 5.25 4.92 -3.89
CA ALA A 324 6.45 4.19 -4.31
C ALA A 324 6.09 2.81 -4.90
N ALA A 325 5.16 2.08 -4.27
CA ALA A 325 4.61 0.83 -4.80
C ALA A 325 3.98 1.04 -6.19
N ALA A 326 3.13 2.07 -6.33
CA ALA A 326 2.54 2.45 -7.61
C ALA A 326 3.61 2.75 -8.69
N ALA A 327 4.68 3.46 -8.33
CA ALA A 327 5.76 3.82 -9.25
C ALA A 327 6.57 2.61 -9.72
N VAL A 328 6.70 1.57 -8.92
CA VAL A 328 7.36 0.32 -9.32
C VAL A 328 6.39 -0.71 -9.91
N GLY A 329 5.13 -0.31 -10.15
CA GLY A 329 4.13 -1.11 -10.83
C GLY A 329 3.46 -2.17 -9.96
N VAL A 330 3.39 -1.97 -8.66
CA VAL A 330 2.66 -2.81 -7.70
C VAL A 330 1.27 -2.22 -7.46
N THR A 331 0.24 -3.06 -7.53
CA THR A 331 -1.11 -2.70 -7.08
C THR A 331 -1.22 -3.04 -5.60
N VAL A 332 -1.74 -2.13 -4.77
CA VAL A 332 -1.99 -2.39 -3.35
C VAL A 332 -3.50 -2.36 -3.12
N CYS A 333 -4.09 -3.53 -2.84
CA CYS A 333 -5.49 -3.71 -2.47
C CYS A 333 -5.61 -3.54 -0.95
N LEU A 334 -6.54 -2.71 -0.50
CA LEU A 334 -6.73 -2.39 0.92
C LEU A 334 -8.20 -2.53 1.31
N ALA A 335 -8.46 -3.21 2.40
CA ALA A 335 -9.78 -3.27 3.02
C ALA A 335 -10.24 -1.85 3.43
N ALA A 336 -11.50 -1.52 3.19
CA ALA A 336 -12.03 -0.16 3.43
C ALA A 336 -12.65 0.04 4.82
N GLY A 337 -12.58 -0.99 5.68
CA GLY A 337 -13.13 -0.96 7.03
C GLY A 337 -14.47 -1.69 7.17
N ASP A 338 -14.83 -2.03 8.41
CA ASP A 338 -15.98 -2.88 8.75
C ASP A 338 -16.99 -2.20 9.68
N ASN A 339 -16.83 -0.91 9.92
CA ASN A 339 -17.65 -0.18 10.90
C ASN A 339 -18.47 0.96 10.28
N GLY A 340 -18.84 0.82 9.00
CA GLY A 340 -19.65 1.77 8.26
C GLY A 340 -18.98 3.13 8.06
N SER A 341 -19.79 4.17 7.85
CA SER A 341 -19.29 5.52 7.56
C SER A 341 -18.57 6.19 8.74
N SER A 342 -18.76 5.71 9.97
CA SER A 342 -18.08 6.24 11.16
C SER A 342 -16.72 5.61 11.44
N ASP A 343 -16.40 4.51 10.77
CA ASP A 343 -15.22 3.67 11.03
C ASP A 343 -15.00 3.35 12.53
N GLY A 344 -16.11 3.19 13.26
CA GLY A 344 -16.13 2.87 14.70
C GLY A 344 -15.89 4.06 15.63
N VAL A 345 -15.71 5.28 15.13
CA VAL A 345 -15.56 6.48 15.96
C VAL A 345 -16.93 7.02 16.36
N SER A 346 -17.11 7.35 17.66
CA SER A 346 -18.38 7.75 18.24
C SER A 346 -18.46 9.26 18.49
N ASP A 347 -17.93 10.08 17.59
CA ASP A 347 -17.92 11.55 17.70
C ASP A 347 -19.01 12.23 16.86
N GLY A 348 -19.79 11.45 16.12
CA GLY A 348 -20.88 11.93 15.24
C GLY A 348 -20.39 12.45 13.89
N LEU A 349 -19.14 12.18 13.51
CA LEU A 349 -18.55 12.51 12.22
C LEU A 349 -18.38 11.25 11.36
N ASP A 350 -18.23 11.46 10.05
CA ASP A 350 -17.83 10.40 9.13
C ASP A 350 -16.30 10.24 9.15
N HIS A 351 -15.86 9.00 9.12
CA HIS A 351 -14.45 8.64 9.07
C HIS A 351 -14.22 7.58 8.01
N VAL A 352 -13.21 7.79 7.18
CA VAL A 352 -12.75 6.76 6.24
C VAL A 352 -11.55 6.04 6.80
N ASP A 353 -11.43 4.76 6.48
CA ASP A 353 -10.28 3.95 6.89
C ASP A 353 -8.99 4.37 6.16
N PHE A 354 -7.89 4.32 6.88
CA PHE A 354 -6.55 4.51 6.36
C PHE A 354 -5.69 3.27 6.71
N PRO A 355 -4.89 2.72 5.75
CA PRO A 355 -4.39 3.33 4.52
C PRO A 355 -5.30 3.24 3.27
N ALA A 356 -6.51 2.70 3.36
CA ALA A 356 -7.44 2.58 2.23
C ALA A 356 -7.76 3.93 1.56
N SER A 357 -7.83 5.01 2.33
CA SER A 357 -8.10 6.35 1.82
C SER A 357 -6.92 7.02 1.09
N SER A 358 -5.74 6.41 1.04
CA SER A 358 -4.65 6.91 0.20
C SER A 358 -5.06 6.91 -1.29
N PRO A 359 -4.73 7.97 -2.05
CA PRO A 359 -4.97 7.97 -3.51
C PRO A 359 -4.24 6.87 -4.28
N PHE A 360 -3.22 6.24 -3.67
CA PHE A 360 -2.40 5.20 -4.32
C PHE A 360 -2.81 3.77 -3.95
N SER A 361 -3.86 3.60 -3.17
CA SER A 361 -4.49 2.31 -2.84
C SER A 361 -5.62 1.97 -3.80
N LEU A 362 -5.89 0.68 -4.02
CA LEU A 362 -7.17 0.19 -4.50
C LEU A 362 -8.01 -0.18 -3.27
N ALA A 363 -8.88 0.73 -2.85
CA ALA A 363 -9.72 0.53 -1.68
C ALA A 363 -10.90 -0.40 -1.99
N CYS A 364 -11.06 -1.45 -1.19
CA CYS A 364 -12.00 -2.54 -1.37
C CYS A 364 -13.11 -2.47 -0.30
N GLY A 365 -14.32 -2.13 -0.70
CA GLY A 365 -15.52 -2.11 0.13
C GLY A 365 -16.28 -3.45 0.10
N GLY A 366 -17.34 -3.54 0.88
CA GLY A 366 -18.09 -4.77 1.13
C GLY A 366 -19.51 -4.77 0.59
N THR A 367 -19.92 -5.92 0.01
CA THR A 367 -21.28 -6.22 -0.41
C THR A 367 -21.79 -7.46 0.31
N SER A 368 -23.11 -7.69 0.23
CA SER A 368 -23.80 -8.93 0.61
C SER A 368 -24.44 -9.51 -0.64
N ILE A 369 -24.21 -10.81 -0.91
CA ILE A 369 -24.69 -11.48 -2.11
C ILE A 369 -25.74 -12.55 -1.82
N THR A 370 -26.60 -12.78 -2.82
CA THR A 370 -27.47 -13.96 -2.86
C THR A 370 -27.19 -14.68 -4.17
N LEU A 371 -26.88 -15.97 -4.10
CA LEU A 371 -26.63 -16.78 -5.28
C LEU A 371 -27.89 -17.57 -5.72
N SER A 372 -28.06 -17.69 -7.03
CA SER A 372 -28.97 -18.69 -7.66
C SER A 372 -28.10 -19.61 -8.51
N GLY A 373 -27.84 -20.79 -7.98
CA GLY A 373 -26.81 -21.68 -8.54
C GLY A 373 -25.42 -21.07 -8.37
N SER A 374 -24.75 -20.76 -9.47
CA SER A 374 -23.43 -20.10 -9.48
C SER A 374 -23.46 -18.63 -9.95
N SER A 375 -24.63 -18.04 -10.03
CA SER A 375 -24.79 -16.66 -10.49
C SER A 375 -25.36 -15.79 -9.38
N ILE A 376 -24.92 -14.56 -9.31
CA ILE A 376 -25.44 -13.57 -8.37
C ILE A 376 -26.85 -13.19 -8.81
N SER A 377 -27.85 -13.46 -7.96
CA SER A 377 -29.24 -13.06 -8.16
C SER A 377 -29.59 -11.74 -7.49
N LYS A 378 -28.85 -11.38 -6.44
CA LYS A 378 -28.96 -10.11 -5.73
C LYS A 378 -27.60 -9.75 -5.14
N GLU A 379 -27.23 -8.49 -5.22
CA GLU A 379 -26.07 -7.93 -4.54
C GLU A 379 -26.41 -6.53 -4.02
N VAL A 380 -26.12 -6.27 -2.75
CA VAL A 380 -26.43 -5.02 -2.05
C VAL A 380 -25.25 -4.60 -1.19
N VAL A 381 -25.24 -3.38 -0.72
CA VAL A 381 -24.25 -2.93 0.28
C VAL A 381 -24.32 -3.82 1.52
N TRP A 382 -23.17 -4.28 2.02
CA TRP A 382 -23.12 -4.96 3.31
C TRP A 382 -23.37 -3.97 4.46
N ASN A 383 -24.41 -4.24 5.24
CA ASN A 383 -24.73 -3.51 6.46
C ASN A 383 -25.65 -4.34 7.35
N ASP A 384 -25.08 -4.96 8.37
CA ASP A 384 -25.78 -5.75 9.40
C ASP A 384 -25.95 -4.96 10.71
N GLY A 385 -25.81 -3.64 10.65
CA GLY A 385 -25.89 -2.74 11.79
C GLY A 385 -24.65 -2.79 12.68
N ALA A 386 -24.72 -2.09 13.81
CA ALA A 386 -23.57 -1.86 14.69
C ALA A 386 -22.93 -3.14 15.26
N SER A 387 -23.71 -4.22 15.43
CA SER A 387 -23.19 -5.50 15.96
C SER A 387 -22.71 -6.47 14.88
N GLY A 388 -23.26 -6.39 13.68
CA GLY A 388 -22.91 -7.28 12.56
C GLY A 388 -21.85 -6.69 11.65
N GLY A 389 -21.62 -5.39 11.73
CA GLY A 389 -20.69 -4.67 10.86
C GLY A 389 -21.35 -4.06 9.63
N ALA A 390 -20.61 -3.23 8.95
CA ALA A 390 -21.00 -2.61 7.69
C ALA A 390 -19.76 -2.17 6.93
N THR A 391 -19.80 -2.18 5.59
CA THR A 391 -18.66 -1.72 4.79
C THR A 391 -18.26 -0.30 5.14
N GLY A 392 -16.97 -0.07 5.34
CA GLY A 392 -16.40 1.26 5.42
C GLY A 392 -16.54 2.01 4.09
N GLY A 393 -16.43 3.31 4.18
CA GLY A 393 -16.48 4.19 3.00
C GLY A 393 -16.98 5.58 3.36
N GLY A 394 -16.72 6.53 2.47
CA GLY A 394 -17.00 7.94 2.69
C GLY A 394 -16.10 8.84 1.85
N VAL A 395 -15.77 10.00 2.39
CA VAL A 395 -14.90 10.99 1.75
C VAL A 395 -13.80 11.41 2.73
N SER A 396 -12.55 11.25 2.33
CA SER A 396 -11.38 11.65 3.13
C SER A 396 -11.40 13.13 3.46
N ASP A 397 -11.06 13.47 4.70
CA ASP A 397 -10.80 14.85 5.12
C ASP A 397 -9.33 15.24 5.02
N THR A 398 -8.47 14.31 4.65
CA THR A 398 -7.00 14.47 4.58
C THR A 398 -6.50 14.55 3.14
N PHE A 399 -6.92 13.62 2.29
CA PHE A 399 -6.43 13.51 0.92
C PHE A 399 -7.39 14.19 -0.05
N PRO A 400 -6.91 15.18 -0.84
CA PRO A 400 -7.76 15.82 -1.83
C PRO A 400 -8.22 14.83 -2.91
N ILE A 401 -9.35 15.13 -3.54
CA ILE A 401 -9.89 14.33 -4.64
C ILE A 401 -8.82 14.14 -5.72
N PRO A 402 -8.45 12.90 -6.05
CA PRO A 402 -7.45 12.65 -7.07
C PRO A 402 -8.01 12.87 -8.49
N ALA A 403 -7.12 13.16 -9.44
CA ALA A 403 -7.50 13.45 -10.80
C ALA A 403 -8.32 12.32 -11.47
N PHE A 404 -8.10 11.07 -11.10
CA PHE A 404 -8.86 9.95 -11.67
C PHE A 404 -10.32 9.91 -11.18
N GLN A 405 -10.64 10.50 -10.02
CA GLN A 405 -12.02 10.61 -9.51
C GLN A 405 -12.73 11.90 -9.92
N ALA A 406 -12.08 12.78 -10.67
CA ALA A 406 -12.65 14.08 -11.02
C ALA A 406 -14.03 14.03 -11.70
N ASN A 407 -14.34 12.94 -12.38
CA ASN A 407 -15.63 12.72 -13.08
C ASN A 407 -16.50 11.64 -12.40
N ALA A 408 -16.13 11.18 -11.20
CA ALA A 408 -16.87 10.15 -10.48
C ALA A 408 -18.02 10.70 -9.61
N ASN A 409 -18.24 12.02 -9.66
CA ASN A 409 -19.26 12.71 -8.86
C ASN A 409 -19.11 12.51 -7.34
N VAL A 410 -17.88 12.34 -6.85
CA VAL A 410 -17.60 12.25 -5.42
C VAL A 410 -18.13 13.51 -4.73
N PRO A 411 -19.02 13.40 -3.73
CA PRO A 411 -19.53 14.56 -3.00
C PRO A 411 -18.42 15.16 -2.12
N PRO A 412 -18.54 16.40 -1.65
CA PRO A 412 -17.71 16.88 -0.56
C PRO A 412 -17.91 16.04 0.71
N SER A 413 -16.91 16.01 1.59
CA SER A 413 -17.06 15.45 2.94
C SER A 413 -18.26 16.08 3.65
N ARG A 414 -18.99 15.28 4.41
CA ARG A 414 -20.13 15.73 5.22
C ARG A 414 -19.69 16.40 6.53
N ASN A 415 -18.44 16.22 6.89
CA ASN A 415 -17.85 16.82 8.08
C ASN A 415 -17.71 18.34 7.94
N PRO A 416 -17.60 19.09 9.06
CA PRO A 416 -17.39 20.53 9.03
C PRO A 416 -16.22 20.92 8.11
N GLY A 417 -16.46 21.90 7.23
CA GLY A 417 -15.48 22.34 6.23
C GLY A 417 -15.74 21.83 4.82
N ASN A 418 -16.59 20.80 4.66
CA ASN A 418 -17.00 20.24 3.35
C ASN A 418 -15.80 20.03 2.41
N PHE A 419 -14.76 19.37 2.91
CA PHE A 419 -13.53 19.13 2.15
C PHE A 419 -13.81 18.30 0.89
N LYS A 420 -13.23 18.69 -0.22
CA LYS A 420 -13.31 17.93 -1.47
C LYS A 420 -12.23 16.85 -1.48
N GLY A 421 -12.53 15.77 -0.80
CA GLY A 421 -11.61 14.67 -0.55
C GLY A 421 -11.74 13.50 -1.52
N ARG A 422 -10.81 12.57 -1.36
CA ARG A 422 -10.82 11.28 -2.04
C ARG A 422 -12.04 10.47 -1.59
N GLY A 423 -12.80 9.97 -2.53
CA GLY A 423 -13.93 9.06 -2.29
C GLY A 423 -13.47 7.61 -2.07
N VAL A 424 -13.94 6.96 -1.02
CA VAL A 424 -13.65 5.58 -0.60
C VAL A 424 -14.95 4.79 -0.57
N PRO A 425 -14.99 3.52 -1.05
CA PRO A 425 -13.95 2.74 -1.69
C PRO A 425 -13.82 3.01 -3.21
N ASP A 426 -12.92 2.27 -3.89
CA ASP A 426 -12.81 2.26 -5.36
C ASP A 426 -13.67 1.15 -5.97
N VAL A 427 -13.66 -0.03 -5.35
CA VAL A 427 -14.32 -1.26 -5.77
C VAL A 427 -14.89 -1.99 -4.56
N SER A 428 -15.65 -3.06 -4.81
CA SER A 428 -16.23 -3.87 -3.74
C SER A 428 -16.23 -5.37 -4.08
N GLY A 429 -16.70 -6.17 -3.14
CA GLY A 429 -16.94 -7.60 -3.26
C GLY A 429 -17.68 -8.12 -2.04
N ASP A 430 -18.04 -9.41 -2.04
CA ASP A 430 -18.74 -10.04 -0.93
C ASP A 430 -17.90 -9.95 0.36
N ALA A 431 -18.50 -9.39 1.41
CA ALA A 431 -17.88 -9.13 2.70
C ALA A 431 -18.79 -9.47 3.88
N ASP A 432 -20.08 -9.70 3.61
CA ASP A 432 -21.06 -9.99 4.64
C ASP A 432 -20.74 -11.34 5.30
N PRO A 433 -20.52 -11.43 6.63
CA PRO A 433 -20.29 -12.70 7.30
C PRO A 433 -21.43 -13.72 7.11
N ALA A 434 -22.67 -13.26 6.91
CA ALA A 434 -23.81 -14.11 6.65
C ALA A 434 -23.77 -14.79 5.26
N THR A 435 -22.97 -14.25 4.34
CA THR A 435 -22.67 -14.82 3.02
C THR A 435 -21.16 -15.06 2.83
N GLY A 436 -20.41 -15.10 3.93
CA GLY A 436 -18.97 -15.05 3.99
C GLY A 436 -18.23 -16.29 3.48
N TYR A 437 -16.96 -16.31 3.74
CA TYR A 437 -16.02 -17.30 3.22
C TYR A 437 -15.77 -18.42 4.23
N ASP A 438 -15.86 -19.68 3.78
CA ASP A 438 -15.40 -20.81 4.58
C ASP A 438 -13.89 -20.76 4.73
N VAL A 439 -13.38 -20.74 5.96
CA VAL A 439 -11.95 -20.73 6.29
C VAL A 439 -11.58 -21.87 7.24
N GLN A 440 -10.27 -22.19 7.29
CA GLN A 440 -9.69 -23.19 8.19
C GLN A 440 -8.64 -22.51 9.07
N VAL A 441 -8.94 -22.34 10.35
CA VAL A 441 -8.08 -21.62 11.32
C VAL A 441 -7.90 -22.46 12.57
N ASP A 442 -6.68 -22.73 13.01
CA ASP A 442 -6.34 -23.43 14.25
C ASP A 442 -7.10 -24.76 14.41
N GLY A 443 -7.19 -25.52 13.33
CA GLY A 443 -7.89 -26.80 13.27
C GLY A 443 -9.42 -26.71 13.21
N SER A 444 -10.00 -25.53 13.14
CA SER A 444 -11.44 -25.27 13.09
C SER A 444 -11.87 -24.69 11.75
N SER A 445 -13.06 -25.06 11.27
CA SER A 445 -13.66 -24.48 10.06
C SER A 445 -14.89 -23.66 10.43
N PHE A 446 -14.97 -22.43 9.94
CA PHE A 446 -16.10 -21.53 10.16
C PHE A 446 -16.18 -20.46 9.05
N ALA A 447 -17.28 -19.71 9.03
CA ALA A 447 -17.46 -18.65 8.06
C ALA A 447 -16.96 -17.29 8.58
N VAL A 448 -16.27 -16.56 7.72
CA VAL A 448 -15.72 -15.22 7.99
C VAL A 448 -16.10 -14.29 6.86
N GLY A 449 -16.43 -13.04 7.21
CA GLY A 449 -16.60 -11.94 6.28
C GLY A 449 -15.73 -10.75 6.68
N GLY A 450 -16.14 -9.57 6.25
CA GLY A 450 -15.40 -8.32 6.42
C GLY A 450 -14.74 -7.89 5.12
N THR A 451 -14.36 -6.63 5.05
CA THR A 451 -13.63 -6.09 3.88
C THR A 451 -12.24 -6.72 3.72
N SER A 452 -11.74 -7.39 4.78
CA SER A 452 -10.56 -8.28 4.75
C SER A 452 -10.68 -9.43 3.74
N ALA A 453 -11.86 -9.93 3.44
CA ALA A 453 -12.03 -10.96 2.41
C ALA A 453 -11.92 -10.35 0.99
N VAL A 454 -12.26 -9.08 0.83
CA VAL A 454 -12.33 -8.42 -0.48
C VAL A 454 -10.96 -8.01 -1.02
N ALA A 455 -10.06 -7.55 -0.15
CA ALA A 455 -8.70 -7.16 -0.57
C ALA A 455 -7.92 -8.35 -1.17
N PRO A 456 -7.82 -9.54 -0.54
CA PRO A 456 -7.15 -10.70 -1.12
C PRO A 456 -7.91 -11.30 -2.31
N LEU A 457 -9.24 -11.19 -2.37
CA LEU A 457 -10.05 -11.57 -3.53
C LEU A 457 -9.64 -10.76 -4.78
N TRP A 458 -9.55 -9.43 -4.65
CA TRP A 458 -9.08 -8.56 -5.72
C TRP A 458 -7.60 -8.79 -6.02
N ALA A 459 -6.76 -9.02 -5.03
CA ALA A 459 -5.35 -9.33 -5.24
C ALA A 459 -5.17 -10.60 -6.08
N GLY A 460 -5.94 -11.65 -5.77
CA GLY A 460 -6.00 -12.90 -6.55
C GLY A 460 -6.47 -12.66 -7.98
N LEU A 461 -7.58 -11.93 -8.18
CA LEU A 461 -8.08 -11.58 -9.53
C LEU A 461 -7.01 -10.82 -10.34
N LEU A 462 -6.34 -9.85 -9.73
CA LEU A 462 -5.30 -9.07 -10.41
C LEU A 462 -4.07 -9.93 -10.73
N ALA A 463 -3.74 -10.93 -9.90
CA ALA A 463 -2.68 -11.89 -10.22
C ALA A 463 -3.06 -12.75 -11.45
N LEU A 464 -4.33 -13.17 -11.59
CA LEU A 464 -4.81 -13.83 -12.81
C LEU A 464 -4.70 -12.90 -14.02
N CYS A 465 -5.12 -11.65 -13.88
CA CYS A 465 -5.01 -10.65 -14.95
C CYS A 465 -3.54 -10.42 -15.36
N ASN A 466 -2.64 -10.27 -14.39
CA ASN A 466 -1.22 -10.07 -14.63
C ASN A 466 -0.59 -11.24 -15.38
N GLN A 467 -0.95 -12.50 -15.02
CA GLN A 467 -0.53 -13.70 -15.75
C GLN A 467 -0.97 -13.63 -17.21
N SER A 468 -2.23 -13.32 -17.47
CA SER A 468 -2.77 -13.25 -18.82
C SER A 468 -2.15 -12.13 -19.67
N LEU A 469 -1.93 -10.97 -19.06
CA LEU A 469 -1.33 -9.80 -19.71
C LEU A 469 0.19 -9.93 -19.91
N GLY A 470 0.85 -10.89 -19.24
CA GLY A 470 2.30 -11.03 -19.22
C GLY A 470 3.05 -9.87 -18.54
N LYS A 471 2.34 -9.03 -17.81
CA LYS A 471 2.88 -7.87 -17.08
C LYS A 471 1.92 -7.45 -15.97
N PRO A 472 2.40 -6.85 -14.87
CA PRO A 472 1.53 -6.28 -13.83
C PRO A 472 0.61 -5.21 -14.40
N VAL A 473 -0.62 -5.08 -13.88
CA VAL A 473 -1.49 -3.92 -14.15
C VAL A 473 -0.96 -2.66 -13.47
N GLY A 474 -0.25 -2.80 -12.35
CA GLY A 474 0.39 -1.71 -11.62
C GLY A 474 -0.62 -0.80 -10.92
N TYR A 475 -0.38 0.51 -10.93
CA TYR A 475 -1.32 1.48 -10.37
C TYR A 475 -2.60 1.52 -11.19
N LEU A 476 -3.61 0.80 -10.70
CA LEU A 476 -4.83 0.49 -11.45
C LEU A 476 -5.81 1.66 -11.51
N ASN A 477 -5.92 2.47 -10.44
CA ASN A 477 -7.01 3.45 -10.27
C ASN A 477 -7.21 4.39 -11.46
N PRO A 478 -6.21 5.03 -12.07
CA PRO A 478 -6.44 5.89 -13.22
C PRO A 478 -7.06 5.15 -14.41
N ASN A 479 -6.61 3.92 -14.68
CA ASN A 479 -7.16 3.11 -15.76
C ASN A 479 -8.56 2.60 -15.42
N LEU A 480 -8.80 2.22 -14.15
CA LEU A 480 -10.09 1.76 -13.66
C LEU A 480 -11.17 2.82 -13.90
N TYR A 481 -10.96 4.04 -13.44
CA TYR A 481 -11.94 5.13 -13.53
C TYR A 481 -12.11 5.69 -14.96
N GLN A 482 -11.03 5.75 -15.74
CA GLN A 482 -11.06 6.42 -17.05
C GLN A 482 -11.43 5.49 -18.21
N SER A 483 -11.10 4.21 -18.12
CA SER A 483 -11.20 3.30 -19.25
C SER A 483 -11.98 2.03 -18.96
N VAL A 484 -11.76 1.42 -17.79
CA VAL A 484 -12.32 0.12 -17.43
C VAL A 484 -13.77 0.24 -17.04
N ALA A 485 -14.09 1.08 -16.08
CA ALA A 485 -15.45 1.27 -15.57
C ALA A 485 -16.43 1.85 -16.60
N THR A 486 -15.90 2.52 -17.64
CA THR A 486 -16.73 3.03 -18.74
C THR A 486 -17.23 1.94 -19.69
N LYS A 487 -16.69 0.71 -19.60
CA LYS A 487 -17.12 -0.42 -20.43
C LYS A 487 -18.20 -1.21 -19.72
N THR A 488 -19.35 -1.32 -20.35
CA THR A 488 -20.51 -2.04 -19.82
C THR A 488 -20.16 -3.46 -19.39
N GLY A 489 -20.53 -3.83 -18.16
CA GLY A 489 -20.39 -5.16 -17.62
C GLY A 489 -19.01 -5.55 -17.14
N THR A 490 -18.07 -4.59 -16.98
CA THR A 490 -16.78 -4.85 -16.34
C THR A 490 -16.87 -4.88 -14.81
N LEU A 491 -17.79 -4.10 -14.27
CA LEU A 491 -18.15 -4.08 -12.85
C LEU A 491 -19.67 -4.16 -12.74
N HIS A 492 -20.14 -4.70 -11.63
CA HIS A 492 -21.55 -4.71 -11.24
C HIS A 492 -21.80 -3.47 -10.38
N ASP A 493 -22.56 -2.53 -10.90
CA ASP A 493 -22.95 -1.31 -10.19
C ASP A 493 -23.96 -1.64 -9.09
N ILE A 494 -23.61 -1.38 -7.84
CA ILE A 494 -24.42 -1.69 -6.66
C ILE A 494 -25.24 -0.46 -6.31
N THR A 495 -26.55 -0.55 -6.47
CA THR A 495 -27.46 0.62 -6.35
C THR A 495 -28.43 0.54 -5.17
N SER A 496 -28.23 -0.41 -4.25
CA SER A 496 -29.13 -0.67 -3.12
C SER A 496 -28.37 -0.90 -1.83
N GLY A 497 -28.83 -0.26 -0.77
CA GLY A 497 -28.25 -0.34 0.58
C GLY A 497 -27.58 0.96 1.01
N ASN A 498 -26.94 0.91 2.16
CA ASN A 498 -26.20 2.03 2.76
C ASN A 498 -25.16 1.48 3.74
N ASN A 499 -24.17 2.29 4.11
CA ASN A 499 -23.18 1.96 5.13
C ASN A 499 -23.29 2.81 6.41
N GLY A 500 -24.47 3.37 6.63
CA GLY A 500 -24.76 4.36 7.67
C GLY A 500 -25.21 5.66 7.01
N ASP A 501 -24.30 6.59 6.85
CA ASP A 501 -24.62 7.93 6.35
C ASP A 501 -24.59 8.07 4.83
N PHE A 502 -23.95 7.15 4.11
CA PHE A 502 -23.95 7.12 2.65
C PHE A 502 -24.88 6.03 2.12
N LYS A 503 -25.46 6.30 0.94
CA LYS A 503 -26.35 5.36 0.23
C LYS A 503 -25.75 4.99 -1.11
N ALA A 504 -25.91 3.73 -1.50
CA ALA A 504 -25.58 3.28 -2.84
C ALA A 504 -26.47 3.94 -3.89
N GLY A 505 -25.92 4.16 -5.05
CA GLY A 505 -26.58 4.77 -6.20
C GLY A 505 -25.86 4.47 -7.51
N PRO A 506 -26.44 4.88 -8.65
CA PRO A 506 -25.82 4.60 -9.95
C PRO A 506 -24.43 5.25 -10.10
N GLY A 507 -23.47 4.47 -10.58
CA GLY A 507 -22.10 4.89 -10.77
C GLY A 507 -21.29 4.76 -9.49
N TRP A 508 -20.30 5.64 -9.29
CA TRP A 508 -19.51 5.60 -8.05
C TRP A 508 -20.33 6.09 -6.86
N ASP A 509 -20.31 5.35 -5.77
CA ASP A 509 -20.85 5.76 -4.47
C ASP A 509 -19.89 5.44 -3.31
N ALA A 510 -20.13 6.07 -2.16
CA ALA A 510 -19.27 5.98 -0.98
C ALA A 510 -19.52 4.73 -0.12
N CYS A 511 -20.21 3.72 -0.64
CA CYS A 511 -20.42 2.41 -0.01
C CYS A 511 -19.66 1.31 -0.73
N THR A 512 -19.73 1.30 -2.09
CA THR A 512 -19.26 0.20 -2.93
C THR A 512 -18.35 0.64 -4.06
N GLY A 513 -18.02 1.95 -4.14
CA GLY A 513 -17.20 2.50 -5.19
C GLY A 513 -17.83 2.33 -6.56
N LEU A 514 -17.07 1.80 -7.51
CA LEU A 514 -17.54 1.48 -8.86
C LEU A 514 -18.24 0.11 -8.95
N GLY A 515 -18.36 -0.60 -7.81
CA GLY A 515 -19.02 -1.89 -7.70
C GLY A 515 -18.10 -3.10 -7.67
N SER A 516 -18.69 -4.30 -7.75
CA SER A 516 -18.01 -5.59 -7.66
C SER A 516 -17.53 -6.10 -9.03
N PRO A 517 -16.56 -7.03 -9.10
CA PRO A 517 -15.91 -7.38 -10.36
C PRO A 517 -16.74 -8.33 -11.23
N ASN A 518 -16.69 -8.14 -12.55
CA ASN A 518 -16.87 -9.21 -13.53
C ASN A 518 -15.48 -9.56 -14.09
N GLY A 519 -14.84 -10.57 -13.52
CA GLY A 519 -13.41 -10.82 -13.73
C GLY A 519 -13.00 -11.05 -15.18
N ALA A 520 -13.79 -11.80 -15.96
CA ALA A 520 -13.49 -12.07 -17.38
C ALA A 520 -13.60 -10.80 -18.22
N THR A 521 -14.65 -9.99 -18.01
CA THR A 521 -14.84 -8.73 -18.73
C THR A 521 -13.82 -7.67 -18.29
N LEU A 522 -13.46 -7.65 -17.00
CA LEU A 522 -12.38 -6.82 -16.47
C LEU A 522 -11.05 -7.12 -17.18
N LEU A 523 -10.68 -8.40 -17.29
CA LEU A 523 -9.47 -8.81 -18.01
C LEU A 523 -9.50 -8.34 -19.48
N GLN A 524 -10.63 -8.49 -20.18
CA GLN A 524 -10.78 -8.01 -21.55
C GLN A 524 -10.58 -6.50 -21.63
N ALA A 525 -11.18 -5.75 -20.69
CA ALA A 525 -11.05 -4.29 -20.64
C ALA A 525 -9.61 -3.84 -20.40
N LEU A 526 -8.90 -4.51 -19.46
CA LEU A 526 -7.49 -4.26 -19.18
C LEU A 526 -6.59 -4.60 -20.39
N SER A 527 -6.89 -5.69 -21.09
CA SER A 527 -6.15 -6.08 -22.32
C SER A 527 -6.28 -5.03 -23.42
N ALA A 528 -7.49 -4.49 -23.62
CA ALA A 528 -7.74 -3.45 -24.62
C ALA A 528 -7.14 -2.10 -24.25
N SER A 529 -7.00 -1.80 -22.95
CA SER A 529 -6.37 -0.57 -22.44
C SER A 529 -4.84 -0.64 -22.46
N ALA A 530 -4.26 -1.84 -22.54
CA ALA A 530 -2.83 -2.04 -22.76
C ALA A 530 -2.51 -1.70 -24.23
N SER A 531 -2.53 -0.40 -24.60
CA SER A 531 -2.19 0.11 -25.93
C SER A 531 -0.92 -0.56 -26.45
N PRO A 532 -0.83 -0.84 -27.76
CA PRO A 532 0.38 -1.38 -28.35
C PRO A 532 1.54 -0.46 -27.98
N THR A 533 2.60 -1.02 -27.45
CA THR A 533 3.89 -0.33 -27.30
C THR A 533 4.14 0.36 -28.63
N PRO A 534 4.34 1.70 -28.69
CA PRO A 534 4.63 2.35 -29.95
C PRO A 534 5.79 1.59 -30.59
N THR A 535 5.55 1.02 -31.77
CA THR A 535 6.61 0.38 -32.55
C THR A 535 7.75 1.39 -32.61
N PRO A 536 8.98 1.03 -32.18
CA PRO A 536 10.08 1.99 -32.18
C PRO A 536 10.11 2.61 -33.57
N THR A 537 9.90 3.92 -33.65
CA THR A 537 10.03 4.64 -34.93
C THR A 537 11.41 4.28 -35.47
N PRO A 538 11.53 3.71 -36.68
CA PRO A 538 12.83 3.34 -37.20
C PRO A 538 13.75 4.54 -37.09
N ALA A 539 14.90 4.36 -36.46
CA ALA A 539 15.88 5.43 -36.29
C ALA A 539 16.06 6.14 -37.64
N PRO A 540 16.01 7.47 -37.72
CA PRO A 540 16.17 8.18 -38.97
C PRO A 540 17.46 7.69 -39.62
N LYS A 541 17.34 7.20 -40.87
CA LYS A 541 18.49 6.74 -41.62
C LYS A 541 19.58 7.83 -41.56
N PRO A 542 20.83 7.50 -41.23
CA PRO A 542 21.90 8.48 -41.14
C PRO A 542 21.92 9.30 -42.46
N LYS A 543 21.85 10.62 -42.34
CA LYS A 543 22.01 11.50 -43.50
C LYS A 543 23.29 11.12 -44.22
N PRO A 544 23.33 10.98 -45.55
CA PRO A 544 24.53 10.70 -46.30
C PRO A 544 25.63 11.69 -45.90
N LYS A 545 26.79 11.20 -45.53
CA LYS A 545 27.95 12.06 -45.26
C LYS A 545 28.19 12.94 -46.47
N PRO A 546 28.42 14.26 -46.32
CA PRO A 546 28.75 15.14 -47.44
C PRO A 546 29.95 14.58 -48.19
N LYS A 547 29.85 14.47 -49.52
CA LYS A 547 30.98 14.09 -50.38
C LYS A 547 32.15 15.04 -50.10
N PRO A 548 33.38 14.54 -49.97
CA PRO A 548 34.55 15.38 -49.74
C PRO A 548 34.68 16.40 -50.86
N LYS A 549 34.83 17.68 -50.55
CA LYS A 549 35.13 18.73 -51.53
C LYS A 549 36.43 18.37 -52.26
N PRO A 550 36.52 18.57 -53.58
CA PRO A 550 37.76 18.32 -54.34
C PRO A 550 38.91 19.16 -53.78
N LYS A 551 40.06 18.54 -53.57
CA LYS A 551 41.27 19.25 -53.18
C LYS A 551 41.64 20.28 -54.24
N PRO A 552 42.01 21.52 -53.88
CA PRO A 552 42.46 22.50 -54.83
C PRO A 552 43.76 22.06 -55.54
N LYS A 553 43.81 22.20 -56.87
CA LYS A 553 44.98 21.91 -57.69
C LYS A 553 46.16 22.80 -57.22
N PRO A 554 47.41 22.30 -57.19
CA PRO A 554 48.59 23.08 -56.82
C PRO A 554 48.81 24.21 -57.80
N LYS A 555 48.96 25.45 -57.31
CA LYS A 555 49.38 26.61 -58.09
C LYS A 555 50.83 26.45 -58.47
N VAL A 556 51.13 26.46 -59.74
CA VAL A 556 52.49 26.50 -60.32
C VAL A 556 53.10 27.85 -59.96
N LYS A 557 54.22 27.87 -59.26
CA LYS A 557 55.01 29.08 -59.02
C LYS A 557 55.84 29.43 -60.24
N PRO A 558 55.91 30.73 -60.68
CA PRO A 558 56.82 31.14 -61.74
C PRO A 558 58.27 31.17 -61.23
N LYS A 559 59.17 30.69 -62.11
CA LYS A 559 60.63 30.77 -61.92
C LYS A 559 61.07 32.24 -61.91
N SER A 560 61.72 32.69 -60.83
CA SER A 560 62.45 33.95 -60.81
C SER A 560 63.95 33.71 -60.92
N LYS A 561 64.56 34.54 -61.78
CA LYS A 561 65.97 34.55 -62.18
C LYS A 561 66.91 34.79 -61.01
N ALA A 562 68.05 34.12 -61.12
CA ALA A 562 69.22 34.35 -60.28
C ALA A 562 69.81 35.72 -60.44
N THR A 563 70.24 36.33 -59.34
CA THR A 563 71.29 37.34 -59.35
C THR A 563 72.22 37.11 -58.15
N LYS A 564 73.50 37.11 -58.46
CA LYS A 564 74.67 36.88 -57.62
C LYS A 564 74.98 38.10 -56.73
N THR A 565 75.77 37.83 -55.68
CA THR A 565 76.78 38.67 -54.97
C THR A 565 76.26 39.27 -53.65
N LYS A 566 76.97 39.29 -52.52
CA LYS A 566 78.39 39.19 -52.13
C LYS A 566 78.46 39.03 -50.59
N ARG A 567 79.55 38.47 -50.17
CA ARG A 567 80.06 38.36 -48.82
C ARG A 567 79.94 39.67 -47.97
N SER A 568 79.73 39.55 -46.68
CA SER A 568 80.77 40.06 -45.69
C SER A 568 80.40 39.59 -44.28
N ASN A 569 81.47 39.17 -43.66
CA ASN A 569 81.81 38.87 -42.29
C ASN A 569 81.40 39.95 -41.19
N HIS A 570 81.42 39.42 -40.02
CA HIS A 570 81.72 39.95 -38.66
C HIS A 570 80.49 39.77 -37.74
N GLY A 571 80.53 39.11 -36.59
CA GLY A 571 81.61 38.93 -35.67
C GLY A 571 81.08 39.30 -34.28
N LYS A 572 81.13 38.35 -33.32
CA LYS A 572 81.19 38.57 -31.88
C LYS A 572 80.10 39.44 -31.18
N ARG A 573 79.31 38.86 -30.30
CA ARG A 573 79.57 38.46 -28.87
C ARG A 573 78.42 37.69 -28.35
#